data_04b58e8ed7827c58fcbc628774c6d7fa
#
_entry.id   04b58e8ed7827c58fcbc628774c6d7fa
#
_cell.length_a   1.000
_cell.length_b   1.000
_cell.length_c   1.000
_cell.angle_alpha   90.00
_cell.angle_beta   90.00
_cell.angle_gamma   90.00
#
_symmetry.space_group_name_H-M   'P 1'
#
loop_
_entity.id
_entity.type
_entity.pdbx_description
1 polymer ?
#
loop_
_entity_poly.entity_id
_entity_poly.type
_entity_poly.pdbx_seq_one_letter_code
_entity_poly.pdbx_strand_id
1 'polypeptide(L)'
;MDWSVLSSRIEGLRTRGESLQKRIRRLRHRLVLLLAVVGPGIITSNVDNDAGGISVYTQAGAQFGYALLWSLIPMTIALYVTEEMCARMGVVTGKGLSDLIREEFGFRPTFFVMILGFFVDLANVVAEFAGVAASMQIFGVSKYIAVPLAAILVWILVLRGTYRQVEVIFLFACVLYLSYLFSAFFAKPDWLVAAKHTVIPNVHLDVGYLVMLTALVGTTIAPWQFFYLQAGFVEKKVGPRQYPQARADVLVGSISCMVIVFFIIVCCAATLWASGHRDITDAAQAAQALIPLAGKGAGILFAFGLLNASLFAASILPLSTAHVICEGLGFEAGIDHKFNEARIFYGLYTALIVIGAGIVLLPRAPLWKILIFSQVGNGLWLPVVVIFILLLVNRRELMGDYVNTTAFNIVAWATTIIMIALAMVLGYQGIAQMLHPAPPG
;
A
#
# COMPACT_ATOMS: atom_id res chain seq x y z
N MET A 1 25.50 -64.92 -0.67
CA MET A 1 24.79 -63.64 -0.60
C MET A 1 25.52 -62.77 0.43
N ASP A 2 26.20 -61.74 -0.03
CA ASP A 2 27.20 -61.04 0.79
C ASP A 2 26.49 -60.03 1.75
N TRP A 3 26.42 -60.43 3.02
CA TRP A 3 25.76 -59.63 4.07
C TRP A 3 26.41 -58.26 4.31
N SER A 4 27.66 -58.10 3.91
CA SER A 4 28.40 -56.83 4.03
C SER A 4 27.90 -55.77 3.07
N VAL A 5 27.48 -56.16 1.86
CA VAL A 5 26.90 -55.25 0.85
C VAL A 5 25.48 -54.84 1.21
N LEU A 6 24.72 -55.73 1.87
CA LEU A 6 23.36 -55.40 2.30
C LEU A 6 23.37 -54.42 3.48
N SER A 7 24.27 -54.61 4.46
CA SER A 7 24.40 -53.72 5.62
C SER A 7 24.85 -52.32 5.22
N SER A 8 25.80 -52.19 4.28
CA SER A 8 26.25 -50.89 3.80
C SER A 8 25.18 -50.11 3.02
N ARG A 9 24.31 -50.80 2.25
CA ARG A 9 23.15 -50.20 1.59
C ARG A 9 22.09 -49.73 2.59
N ILE A 10 21.81 -50.51 3.64
CA ILE A 10 20.84 -50.14 4.68
C ILE A 10 21.35 -48.91 5.47
N GLU A 11 22.63 -48.91 5.81
CA GLU A 11 23.26 -47.78 6.49
C GLU A 11 23.25 -46.48 5.63
N GLY A 12 23.53 -46.61 4.32
CA GLY A 12 23.43 -45.51 3.36
C GLY A 12 22.00 -44.96 3.18
N LEU A 13 20.98 -45.82 3.26
CA LEU A 13 19.58 -45.39 3.23
C LEU A 13 19.15 -44.70 4.54
N ARG A 14 19.65 -45.19 5.68
CA ARG A 14 19.38 -44.62 7.00
C ARG A 14 20.01 -43.23 7.15
N THR A 15 21.26 -43.04 6.74
CA THR A 15 21.95 -41.73 6.75
C THR A 15 21.33 -40.74 5.80
N ARG A 16 20.85 -41.16 4.60
CA ARG A 16 20.06 -40.32 3.68
C ARG A 16 18.70 -39.93 4.29
N GLY A 17 18.01 -40.85 4.95
CA GLY A 17 16.74 -40.58 5.65
C GLY A 17 16.91 -39.56 6.77
N GLU A 18 17.95 -39.71 7.60
CA GLU A 18 18.25 -38.78 8.68
C GLU A 18 18.65 -37.38 8.16
N SER A 19 19.39 -37.30 7.05
CA SER A 19 19.76 -36.02 6.42
C SER A 19 18.54 -35.33 5.82
N LEU A 20 17.62 -36.09 5.23
CA LEU A 20 16.36 -35.55 4.67
C LEU A 20 15.44 -35.05 5.79
N GLN A 21 15.29 -35.81 6.88
CA GLN A 21 14.50 -35.37 8.04
C GLN A 21 15.08 -34.11 8.69
N LYS A 22 16.41 -34.00 8.83
CA LYS A 22 17.07 -32.79 9.32
C LYS A 22 16.82 -31.60 8.39
N ARG A 23 16.83 -31.84 7.08
CA ARG A 23 16.56 -30.80 6.07
C ARG A 23 15.10 -30.30 6.12
N ILE A 24 14.14 -31.25 6.21
CA ILE A 24 12.71 -30.95 6.35
C ILE A 24 12.44 -30.20 7.67
N ARG A 25 13.04 -30.62 8.78
CA ARG A 25 12.90 -29.95 10.08
C ARG A 25 13.48 -28.52 10.05
N ARG A 26 14.61 -28.30 9.38
CA ARG A 26 15.19 -26.97 9.18
C ARG A 26 14.31 -26.10 8.28
N LEU A 27 13.76 -26.67 7.20
CA LEU A 27 12.82 -25.96 6.31
C LEU A 27 11.54 -25.55 7.05
N ARG A 28 10.96 -26.51 7.80
CA ARG A 28 9.77 -26.24 8.63
C ARG A 28 10.04 -25.17 9.68
N HIS A 29 11.18 -25.22 10.35
CA HIS A 29 11.56 -24.19 11.33
C HIS A 29 11.76 -22.82 10.69
N ARG A 30 12.41 -22.74 9.53
CA ARG A 30 12.56 -21.50 8.75
C ARG A 30 11.20 -20.95 8.28
N LEU A 31 10.32 -21.85 7.82
CA LEU A 31 8.97 -21.47 7.41
C LEU A 31 8.15 -20.93 8.59
N VAL A 32 8.20 -21.56 9.75
CA VAL A 32 7.52 -21.10 10.96
C VAL A 32 8.08 -19.74 11.41
N LEU A 33 9.39 -19.54 11.37
CA LEU A 33 10.02 -18.26 11.69
C LEU A 33 9.63 -17.17 10.66
N LEU A 34 9.57 -17.52 9.38
CA LEU A 34 9.12 -16.60 8.34
C LEU A 34 7.66 -16.20 8.58
N LEU A 35 6.77 -17.17 8.79
CA LEU A 35 5.35 -16.91 9.06
C LEU A 35 5.11 -16.15 10.36
N ALA A 36 6.03 -16.23 11.33
CA ALA A 36 5.93 -15.45 12.56
C ALA A 36 6.29 -13.96 12.38
N VAL A 37 7.04 -13.61 11.35
CA VAL A 37 7.46 -12.22 11.05
C VAL A 37 6.64 -11.61 9.93
N VAL A 38 6.22 -12.43 8.94
CA VAL A 38 5.41 -12.02 7.80
C VAL A 38 4.11 -11.35 8.26
N GLY A 39 3.82 -10.21 7.69
CA GLY A 39 2.57 -9.47 7.92
C GLY A 39 2.73 -7.99 7.62
N PRO A 40 3.50 -7.22 8.39
CA PRO A 40 3.56 -5.76 8.23
C PRO A 40 3.91 -5.30 6.81
N GLY A 41 4.93 -5.93 6.18
CA GLY A 41 5.34 -5.59 4.81
C GLY A 41 4.26 -5.93 3.78
N ILE A 42 3.76 -7.17 3.79
CA ILE A 42 2.70 -7.60 2.86
C ILE A 42 1.43 -6.78 3.04
N ILE A 43 1.02 -6.51 4.28
CA ILE A 43 -0.17 -5.74 4.60
C ILE A 43 -0.02 -4.31 4.07
N THR A 44 1.07 -3.64 4.45
CA THR A 44 1.29 -2.22 4.10
C THR A 44 1.36 -2.01 2.60
N SER A 45 2.21 -2.79 1.89
CA SER A 45 2.33 -2.65 0.44
C SER A 45 1.03 -2.97 -0.30
N ASN A 46 0.20 -3.91 0.18
CA ASN A 46 -1.05 -4.24 -0.51
C ASN A 46 -2.18 -3.25 -0.21
N VAL A 47 -2.19 -2.63 0.97
CA VAL A 47 -3.16 -1.58 1.29
C VAL A 47 -2.99 -0.33 0.42
N ASP A 48 -1.83 -0.16 -0.16
CA ASP A 48 -1.54 0.90 -1.14
C ASP A 48 -2.38 0.77 -2.44
N ASN A 49 -2.94 -0.41 -2.70
CA ASN A 49 -4.00 -0.60 -3.69
C ASN A 49 -5.37 -0.18 -3.13
N ASP A 50 -5.46 1.01 -2.58
CA ASP A 50 -6.65 1.63 -2.01
C ASP A 50 -7.62 2.14 -3.10
N ALA A 51 -8.75 2.74 -2.72
CA ALA A 51 -9.73 3.26 -3.68
C ALA A 51 -9.14 4.35 -4.59
N GLY A 52 -8.26 5.20 -4.05
CA GLY A 52 -7.53 6.22 -4.80
C GLY A 52 -6.59 5.61 -5.82
N GLY A 53 -5.76 4.65 -5.38
CA GLY A 53 -4.83 3.91 -6.22
C GLY A 53 -5.53 3.16 -7.34
N ILE A 54 -6.56 2.37 -7.03
CA ILE A 54 -7.33 1.62 -8.03
C ILE A 54 -7.93 2.57 -9.07
N SER A 55 -8.40 3.76 -8.67
CA SER A 55 -8.92 4.76 -9.60
C SER A 55 -7.84 5.25 -10.57
N VAL A 56 -6.63 5.55 -10.08
CA VAL A 56 -5.48 5.95 -10.92
C VAL A 56 -5.04 4.82 -11.86
N TYR A 57 -4.94 3.57 -11.37
CA TYR A 57 -4.57 2.43 -12.21
C TYR A 57 -5.58 2.16 -13.30
N THR A 58 -6.86 2.33 -12.98
CA THR A 58 -7.98 2.23 -13.93
C THR A 58 -7.87 3.28 -15.03
N GLN A 59 -7.64 4.55 -14.65
CA GLN A 59 -7.47 5.64 -15.61
C GLN A 59 -6.21 5.43 -16.46
N ALA A 60 -5.10 5.00 -15.88
CA ALA A 60 -3.88 4.67 -16.60
C ALA A 60 -4.15 3.63 -17.69
N GLY A 61 -4.86 2.53 -17.36
CA GLY A 61 -5.24 1.51 -18.31
C GLY A 61 -6.25 1.99 -19.37
N ALA A 62 -7.28 2.77 -18.97
CA ALA A 62 -8.32 3.27 -19.87
C ALA A 62 -7.82 4.36 -20.83
N GLN A 63 -6.91 5.25 -20.41
CA GLN A 63 -6.44 6.38 -21.20
C GLN A 63 -5.20 6.04 -22.04
N PHE A 64 -4.25 5.28 -21.48
CA PHE A 64 -2.95 5.02 -22.09
C PHE A 64 -2.72 3.56 -22.49
N GLY A 65 -3.72 2.67 -22.26
CA GLY A 65 -3.57 1.25 -22.59
C GLY A 65 -2.40 0.63 -21.83
N TYR A 66 -1.51 -0.02 -22.54
CA TYR A 66 -0.32 -0.68 -21.97
C TYR A 66 0.90 0.24 -21.84
N ALA A 67 0.83 1.50 -22.30
CA ALA A 67 2.00 2.37 -22.40
C ALA A 67 2.72 2.66 -21.09
N LEU A 68 2.01 2.60 -19.94
CA LEU A 68 2.55 2.88 -18.61
C LEU A 68 3.06 1.63 -17.86
N LEU A 69 2.90 0.41 -18.41
CA LEU A 69 3.28 -0.82 -17.68
C LEU A 69 4.77 -0.92 -17.34
N TRP A 70 5.64 -0.33 -18.17
CA TRP A 70 7.09 -0.35 -17.90
C TRP A 70 7.46 0.34 -16.58
N SER A 71 6.65 1.33 -16.16
CA SER A 71 6.93 2.09 -14.93
C SER A 71 6.80 1.23 -13.67
N LEU A 72 6.07 0.11 -13.73
CA LEU A 72 5.87 -0.77 -12.58
C LEU A 72 7.18 -1.39 -12.09
N ILE A 73 8.15 -1.65 -12.97
CA ILE A 73 9.46 -2.20 -12.57
C ILE A 73 10.24 -1.20 -11.70
N PRO A 74 10.55 0.03 -12.15
CA PRO A 74 11.23 1.00 -11.31
C PRO A 74 10.41 1.40 -10.06
N MET A 75 9.07 1.41 -10.15
CA MET A 75 8.21 1.65 -8.99
C MET A 75 8.31 0.54 -7.95
N THR A 76 8.40 -0.73 -8.35
CA THR A 76 8.64 -1.85 -7.43
C THR A 76 9.95 -1.67 -6.66
N ILE A 77 11.01 -1.23 -7.36
CA ILE A 77 12.31 -0.97 -6.73
C ILE A 77 12.21 0.20 -5.75
N ALA A 78 11.54 1.27 -6.15
CA ALA A 78 11.35 2.46 -5.33
C ALA A 78 10.56 2.14 -4.05
N LEU A 79 9.43 1.45 -4.18
CA LEU A 79 8.59 1.02 -3.06
C LEU A 79 9.39 0.12 -2.10
N TYR A 80 10.04 -0.92 -2.64
CA TYR A 80 10.85 -1.83 -1.83
C TYR A 80 11.96 -1.10 -1.07
N VAL A 81 12.69 -0.19 -1.72
CA VAL A 81 13.82 0.52 -1.09
C VAL A 81 13.34 1.42 0.05
N THR A 82 12.24 2.15 -0.13
CA THR A 82 11.69 3.03 0.89
C THR A 82 11.08 2.26 2.06
N GLU A 83 10.29 1.25 1.79
CA GLU A 83 9.69 0.38 2.81
C GLU A 83 10.75 -0.41 3.59
N GLU A 84 11.79 -0.90 2.91
CA GLU A 84 12.88 -1.65 3.55
C GLU A 84 13.65 -0.79 4.56
N MET A 85 13.91 0.47 4.23
CA MET A 85 14.55 1.40 5.17
C MET A 85 13.70 1.60 6.44
N CYS A 86 12.39 1.76 6.30
CA CYS A 86 11.46 1.89 7.43
C CYS A 86 11.37 0.61 8.26
N ALA A 87 11.23 -0.54 7.61
CA ALA A 87 11.21 -1.84 8.28
C ALA A 87 12.50 -2.07 9.08
N ARG A 88 13.66 -1.77 8.48
CA ARG A 88 14.98 -1.89 9.13
C ARG A 88 15.08 -0.97 10.32
N MET A 89 14.66 0.30 10.22
CA MET A 89 14.64 1.23 11.34
C MET A 89 13.76 0.71 12.48
N GLY A 90 12.53 0.28 12.20
CA GLY A 90 11.62 -0.27 13.20
C GLY A 90 12.20 -1.50 13.91
N VAL A 91 12.80 -2.44 13.14
CA VAL A 91 13.41 -3.67 13.66
C VAL A 91 14.65 -3.40 14.51
N VAL A 92 15.48 -2.42 14.12
CA VAL A 92 16.75 -2.12 14.81
C VAL A 92 16.54 -1.25 16.02
N THR A 93 15.69 -0.23 15.92
CA THR A 93 15.50 0.76 16.99
C THR A 93 14.37 0.40 17.95
N GLY A 94 13.40 -0.40 17.53
CA GLY A 94 12.19 -0.67 18.29
C GLY A 94 11.28 0.56 18.47
N LYS A 95 11.42 1.59 17.62
CA LYS A 95 10.71 2.87 17.70
C LYS A 95 9.96 3.15 16.41
N GLY A 96 8.85 3.88 16.51
CA GLY A 96 8.11 4.40 15.38
C GLY A 96 8.86 5.50 14.63
N LEU A 97 8.42 5.78 13.40
CA LEU A 97 9.08 6.79 12.56
C LEU A 97 8.91 8.21 13.15
N SER A 98 7.73 8.54 13.65
CA SER A 98 7.47 9.84 14.29
C SER A 98 8.28 10.04 15.57
N ASP A 99 8.48 8.97 16.37
CA ASP A 99 9.35 9.00 17.54
C ASP A 99 10.79 9.36 17.16
N LEU A 100 11.32 8.69 16.13
CA LEU A 100 12.67 8.93 15.66
C LEU A 100 12.84 10.35 15.10
N ILE A 101 11.86 10.84 14.34
CA ILE A 101 11.90 12.23 13.84
C ILE A 101 11.90 13.20 15.02
N ARG A 102 11.08 12.97 16.04
CA ARG A 102 11.00 13.82 17.23
C ARG A 102 12.30 13.83 18.03
N GLU A 103 12.88 12.65 18.27
CA GLU A 103 14.09 12.51 19.06
C GLU A 103 15.30 13.13 18.37
N GLU A 104 15.43 12.97 17.05
CA GLU A 104 16.61 13.35 16.29
C GLU A 104 16.57 14.79 15.72
N PHE A 105 15.37 15.29 15.40
CA PHE A 105 15.21 16.62 14.78
C PHE A 105 14.37 17.60 15.63
N GLY A 106 13.79 17.11 16.72
CA GLY A 106 13.03 17.91 17.66
C GLY A 106 11.55 18.10 17.28
N PHE A 107 10.81 18.77 18.15
CA PHE A 107 9.35 18.87 18.06
C PHE A 107 8.83 19.63 16.83
N ARG A 108 9.51 20.72 16.41
CA ARG A 108 9.00 21.57 15.33
C ARG A 108 8.85 20.85 13.98
N PRO A 109 9.89 20.13 13.46
CA PRO A 109 9.75 19.36 12.23
C PRO A 109 8.71 18.24 12.37
N THR A 110 8.69 17.55 13.52
CA THR A 110 7.71 16.49 13.80
C THR A 110 6.29 17.01 13.77
N PHE A 111 6.01 18.15 14.40
CA PHE A 111 4.70 18.78 14.39
C PHE A 111 4.24 19.14 12.96
N PHE A 112 5.15 19.66 12.14
CA PHE A 112 4.85 19.94 10.72
C PHE A 112 4.48 18.68 9.95
N VAL A 113 5.25 17.60 10.10
CA VAL A 113 4.97 16.32 9.47
C VAL A 113 3.63 15.75 9.92
N MET A 114 3.32 15.82 11.22
CA MET A 114 2.06 15.32 11.80
C MET A 114 0.85 16.11 11.27
N ILE A 115 0.91 17.43 11.26
CA ILE A 115 -0.22 18.27 10.82
C ILE A 115 -0.51 18.07 9.34
N LEU A 116 0.54 18.06 8.51
CA LEU A 116 0.38 17.80 7.08
C LEU A 116 -0.21 16.40 6.85
N GLY A 117 0.36 15.39 7.52
CA GLY A 117 -0.11 14.01 7.45
C GLY A 117 -1.57 13.86 7.88
N PHE A 118 -1.97 14.49 8.98
CA PHE A 118 -3.36 14.43 9.47
C PHE A 118 -4.39 14.88 8.43
N PHE A 119 -4.16 16.01 7.77
CA PHE A 119 -5.11 16.50 6.76
C PHE A 119 -5.11 15.67 5.49
N VAL A 120 -3.94 15.20 5.05
CA VAL A 120 -3.81 14.35 3.88
C VAL A 120 -4.49 13.01 4.12
N ASP A 121 -4.22 12.37 5.27
CA ASP A 121 -4.79 11.07 5.61
C ASP A 121 -6.29 11.15 5.89
N LEU A 122 -6.78 12.25 6.49
CA LEU A 122 -8.22 12.46 6.63
C LEU A 122 -8.91 12.50 5.26
N ALA A 123 -8.30 13.14 4.26
CA ALA A 123 -8.84 13.15 2.91
C ALA A 123 -8.76 11.76 2.26
N ASN A 124 -7.69 10.98 2.51
CA ASN A 124 -7.60 9.59 2.09
C ASN A 124 -8.70 8.73 2.73
N VAL A 125 -8.96 8.86 4.03
CA VAL A 125 -10.05 8.15 4.73
C VAL A 125 -11.43 8.46 4.13
N VAL A 126 -11.69 9.72 3.76
CA VAL A 126 -12.90 10.10 3.02
C VAL A 126 -12.97 9.39 1.68
N ALA A 127 -11.85 9.30 0.94
CA ALA A 127 -11.80 8.62 -0.34
C ALA A 127 -12.13 7.12 -0.20
N GLU A 128 -11.68 6.47 0.88
CA GLU A 128 -11.98 5.07 1.14
C GLU A 128 -13.47 4.83 1.40
N PHE A 129 -14.10 5.63 2.24
CA PHE A 129 -15.55 5.52 2.44
C PHE A 129 -16.35 5.89 1.19
N ALA A 130 -15.84 6.76 0.33
CA ALA A 130 -16.42 7.02 -0.99
C ALA A 130 -16.29 5.78 -1.90
N GLY A 131 -15.16 5.08 -1.87
CA GLY A 131 -14.96 3.80 -2.57
C GLY A 131 -15.92 2.70 -2.07
N VAL A 132 -16.15 2.59 -0.76
CA VAL A 132 -17.20 1.72 -0.21
C VAL A 132 -18.57 2.09 -0.76
N ALA A 133 -18.94 3.37 -0.74
CA ALA A 133 -20.23 3.84 -1.24
C ALA A 133 -20.41 3.48 -2.72
N ALA A 134 -19.40 3.75 -3.54
CA ALA A 134 -19.41 3.53 -4.98
C ALA A 134 -19.48 2.04 -5.34
N SER A 135 -18.67 1.20 -4.69
CA SER A 135 -18.68 -0.25 -4.91
C SER A 135 -20.01 -0.90 -4.49
N MET A 136 -20.56 -0.52 -3.34
CA MET A 136 -21.84 -1.05 -2.84
C MET A 136 -23.02 -0.57 -3.66
N GLN A 137 -22.96 0.59 -4.29
CA GLN A 137 -23.98 1.04 -5.22
C GLN A 137 -24.07 0.14 -6.46
N ILE A 138 -22.98 -0.45 -6.93
CA ILE A 138 -22.97 -1.44 -8.02
C ILE A 138 -23.77 -2.69 -7.61
N PHE A 139 -23.71 -3.07 -6.32
CA PHE A 139 -24.52 -4.16 -5.76
C PHE A 139 -25.95 -3.74 -5.35
N GLY A 140 -26.36 -2.52 -5.66
CA GLY A 140 -27.71 -2.01 -5.37
C GLY A 140 -27.93 -1.54 -3.94
N VAL A 141 -26.87 -1.37 -3.14
CA VAL A 141 -26.96 -0.90 -1.75
C VAL A 141 -26.70 0.59 -1.66
N SER A 142 -27.62 1.33 -1.01
CA SER A 142 -27.47 2.78 -0.81
C SER A 142 -26.27 3.13 0.08
N LYS A 143 -25.57 4.23 -0.25
CA LYS A 143 -24.47 4.77 0.57
C LYS A 143 -24.87 5.03 2.03
N TYR A 144 -26.13 5.42 2.28
CA TYR A 144 -26.66 5.68 3.62
C TYR A 144 -26.75 4.43 4.51
N ILE A 145 -26.68 3.23 3.91
CA ILE A 145 -26.61 1.95 4.61
C ILE A 145 -25.18 1.43 4.58
N ALA A 146 -24.55 1.43 3.41
CA ALA A 146 -23.23 0.84 3.20
C ALA A 146 -22.13 1.52 4.04
N VAL A 147 -22.06 2.85 4.03
CA VAL A 147 -21.00 3.61 4.71
C VAL A 147 -21.07 3.49 6.24
N PRO A 148 -22.25 3.65 6.90
CA PRO A 148 -22.33 3.42 8.34
C PRO A 148 -22.00 1.98 8.75
N LEU A 149 -22.45 0.97 7.99
CA LEU A 149 -22.11 -0.42 8.28
C LEU A 149 -20.61 -0.68 8.13
N ALA A 150 -19.98 -0.14 7.09
CA ALA A 150 -18.54 -0.23 6.89
C ALA A 150 -17.77 0.46 8.02
N ALA A 151 -18.18 1.67 8.42
CA ALA A 151 -17.54 2.40 9.51
C ALA A 151 -17.63 1.63 10.84
N ILE A 152 -18.78 1.06 11.16
CA ILE A 152 -18.97 0.22 12.35
C ILE A 152 -18.12 -1.05 12.28
N LEU A 153 -18.10 -1.72 11.12
CA LEU A 153 -17.30 -2.93 10.91
C LEU A 153 -15.82 -2.68 11.15
N VAL A 154 -15.28 -1.65 10.49
CA VAL A 154 -13.87 -1.23 10.59
C VAL A 154 -13.54 -0.84 12.03
N TRP A 155 -14.40 -0.07 12.68
CA TRP A 155 -14.22 0.38 14.04
C TRP A 155 -14.21 -0.79 15.06
N ILE A 156 -15.16 -1.73 14.96
CA ILE A 156 -15.23 -2.90 15.84
C ILE A 156 -14.02 -3.80 15.63
N LEU A 157 -13.57 -3.98 14.38
CA LEU A 157 -12.42 -4.81 14.04
C LEU A 157 -11.16 -4.39 14.81
N VAL A 158 -10.91 -3.09 14.88
CA VAL A 158 -9.69 -2.57 15.52
C VAL A 158 -9.88 -2.43 17.04
N LEU A 159 -11.03 -1.93 17.51
CA LEU A 159 -11.25 -1.72 18.95
C LEU A 159 -11.35 -3.02 19.76
N ARG A 160 -11.85 -4.10 19.18
CA ARG A 160 -12.04 -5.39 19.85
C ARG A 160 -11.04 -6.45 19.43
N GLY A 161 -10.27 -6.21 18.36
CA GLY A 161 -9.26 -7.12 17.86
C GLY A 161 -7.96 -6.99 18.67
N THR A 162 -7.27 -8.11 18.86
CA THR A 162 -5.83 -8.10 19.20
C THR A 162 -5.03 -7.87 17.93
N TYR A 163 -3.79 -7.37 18.05
CA TYR A 163 -2.91 -7.17 16.90
C TYR A 163 -2.88 -8.39 15.96
N ARG A 164 -2.73 -9.60 16.52
CA ARG A 164 -2.70 -10.83 15.74
C ARG A 164 -4.00 -11.13 14.99
N GLN A 165 -5.16 -10.86 15.60
CA GLN A 165 -6.46 -11.08 14.93
C GLN A 165 -6.65 -10.10 13.78
N VAL A 166 -6.34 -8.83 13.99
CA VAL A 166 -6.39 -7.78 12.98
C VAL A 166 -5.43 -8.11 11.83
N GLU A 167 -4.19 -8.50 12.13
CA GLU A 167 -3.19 -8.91 11.15
C GLU A 167 -3.66 -10.07 10.27
N VAL A 168 -4.26 -11.11 10.85
CA VAL A 168 -4.78 -12.27 10.08
C VAL A 168 -5.91 -11.85 9.14
N ILE A 169 -6.81 -10.96 9.59
CA ILE A 169 -7.90 -10.43 8.76
C ILE A 169 -7.32 -9.61 7.61
N PHE A 170 -6.32 -8.78 7.87
CA PHE A 170 -5.66 -7.97 6.85
C PHE A 170 -4.90 -8.82 5.84
N LEU A 171 -4.20 -9.87 6.27
CA LEU A 171 -3.58 -10.83 5.35
C LEU A 171 -4.62 -11.56 4.48
N PHE A 172 -5.81 -11.86 5.05
CA PHE A 172 -6.91 -12.42 4.25
C PHE A 172 -7.43 -11.40 3.23
N ALA A 173 -7.55 -10.13 3.60
CA ALA A 173 -7.91 -9.06 2.67
C ALA A 173 -6.92 -8.95 1.50
N CYS A 174 -5.60 -9.15 1.75
CA CYS A 174 -4.60 -9.21 0.67
C CYS A 174 -4.89 -10.34 -0.33
N VAL A 175 -5.38 -11.49 0.13
CA VAL A 175 -5.76 -12.60 -0.77
C VAL A 175 -6.96 -12.23 -1.64
N LEU A 176 -7.89 -11.44 -1.14
CA LEU A 176 -9.08 -11.01 -1.89
C LEU A 176 -8.76 -10.11 -3.08
N TYR A 177 -7.58 -9.47 -3.13
CA TYR A 177 -7.10 -8.75 -4.32
C TYR A 177 -6.90 -9.67 -5.54
N LEU A 178 -6.86 -10.99 -5.36
CA LEU A 178 -6.87 -11.94 -6.48
C LEU A 178 -8.13 -11.79 -7.36
N SER A 179 -9.19 -11.11 -6.88
CA SER A 179 -10.34 -10.74 -7.67
C SER A 179 -9.97 -9.93 -8.92
N TYR A 180 -8.97 -9.04 -8.82
CA TYR A 180 -8.45 -8.29 -9.97
C TYR A 180 -7.70 -9.16 -10.97
N LEU A 181 -6.96 -10.14 -10.47
CA LEU A 181 -6.31 -11.15 -11.30
C LEU A 181 -7.35 -11.90 -12.17
N PHE A 182 -8.39 -12.41 -11.52
CA PHE A 182 -9.47 -13.12 -12.24
C PHE A 182 -10.23 -12.19 -13.18
N SER A 183 -10.49 -10.94 -12.77
CA SER A 183 -11.12 -9.93 -13.65
C SER A 183 -10.31 -9.71 -14.93
N ALA A 184 -8.98 -9.61 -14.83
CA ALA A 184 -8.09 -9.47 -15.98
C ALA A 184 -8.12 -10.70 -16.90
N PHE A 185 -8.18 -11.92 -16.36
CA PHE A 185 -8.34 -13.13 -17.20
C PHE A 185 -9.64 -13.13 -17.99
N PHE A 186 -10.74 -12.67 -17.41
CA PHE A 186 -12.00 -12.52 -18.13
C PHE A 186 -11.95 -11.45 -19.22
N ALA A 187 -11.12 -10.43 -19.06
CA ALA A 187 -10.89 -9.40 -20.08
C ALA A 187 -10.14 -9.90 -21.32
N LYS A 188 -9.54 -11.10 -21.29
CA LYS A 188 -8.81 -11.76 -22.38
C LYS A 188 -7.76 -10.85 -23.06
N PRO A 189 -6.82 -10.26 -22.31
CA PRO A 189 -5.80 -9.38 -22.86
C PRO A 189 -4.82 -10.14 -23.77
N ASP A 190 -4.11 -9.41 -24.63
CA ASP A 190 -2.93 -9.94 -25.28
C ASP A 190 -1.74 -9.92 -24.31
N TRP A 191 -1.49 -11.07 -23.66
CA TRP A 191 -0.44 -11.23 -22.67
C TRP A 191 0.96 -10.96 -23.19
N LEU A 192 1.22 -11.25 -24.49
CA LEU A 192 2.53 -11.01 -25.08
C LEU A 192 2.78 -9.51 -25.25
N VAL A 193 1.77 -8.77 -25.70
CA VAL A 193 1.83 -7.30 -25.81
C VAL A 193 1.99 -6.67 -24.42
N ALA A 194 1.21 -7.10 -23.43
CA ALA A 194 1.32 -6.61 -22.05
C ALA A 194 2.72 -6.86 -21.49
N ALA A 195 3.25 -8.07 -21.61
CA ALA A 195 4.61 -8.41 -21.16
C ALA A 195 5.68 -7.57 -21.86
N LYS A 196 5.55 -7.36 -23.19
CA LYS A 196 6.48 -6.52 -23.94
C LYS A 196 6.49 -5.08 -23.41
N HIS A 197 5.31 -4.48 -23.19
CA HIS A 197 5.19 -3.12 -22.67
C HIS A 197 5.64 -2.99 -21.20
N THR A 198 5.68 -4.07 -20.44
CA THR A 198 6.23 -4.07 -19.08
C THR A 198 7.76 -4.00 -19.07
N VAL A 199 8.42 -4.64 -20.05
CA VAL A 199 9.89 -4.70 -20.10
C VAL A 199 10.50 -3.58 -20.95
N ILE A 200 9.80 -3.19 -22.03
CA ILE A 200 10.31 -2.17 -22.98
C ILE A 200 9.64 -0.83 -22.65
N PRO A 201 10.41 0.18 -22.18
CA PRO A 201 9.87 1.50 -21.91
C PRO A 201 9.26 2.14 -23.17
N ASN A 202 8.03 2.63 -23.02
CA ASN A 202 7.34 3.42 -24.04
C ASN A 202 7.05 4.80 -23.47
N VAL A 203 8.04 5.68 -23.52
CA VAL A 203 7.98 7.00 -22.89
C VAL A 203 7.41 8.02 -23.84
N HIS A 204 6.32 8.64 -23.46
CA HIS A 204 5.73 9.79 -24.13
C HIS A 204 5.99 11.05 -23.30
N LEU A 205 6.32 12.15 -23.96
CA LEU A 205 6.62 13.43 -23.30
C LEU A 205 5.43 14.41 -23.33
N ASP A 206 4.25 13.92 -23.72
CA ASP A 206 3.05 14.74 -23.63
C ASP A 206 2.62 14.94 -22.17
N VAL A 207 1.98 16.09 -21.91
CA VAL A 207 1.61 16.50 -20.55
C VAL A 207 0.69 15.48 -19.88
N GLY A 208 -0.29 14.93 -20.61
CA GLY A 208 -1.24 13.98 -20.07
C GLY A 208 -0.56 12.69 -19.59
N TYR A 209 0.40 12.18 -20.37
CA TYR A 209 1.18 10.99 -19.99
C TYR A 209 2.04 11.24 -18.74
N LEU A 210 2.73 12.40 -18.70
CA LEU A 210 3.58 12.74 -17.55
C LEU A 210 2.76 12.93 -16.26
N VAL A 211 1.57 13.55 -16.38
CA VAL A 211 0.62 13.68 -15.25
C VAL A 211 0.21 12.32 -14.74
N MET A 212 -0.20 11.43 -15.64
CA MET A 212 -0.66 10.09 -15.27
C MET A 212 0.49 9.27 -14.67
N LEU A 213 1.69 9.33 -15.24
CA LEU A 213 2.88 8.70 -14.67
C LEU A 213 3.17 9.20 -13.25
N THR A 214 3.05 10.52 -13.04
CA THR A 214 3.28 11.14 -11.74
C THR A 214 2.19 10.72 -10.74
N ALA A 215 0.93 10.68 -11.17
CA ALA A 215 -0.17 10.19 -10.34
C ALA A 215 0.02 8.70 -9.97
N LEU A 216 0.47 7.90 -10.92
CA LEU A 216 0.75 6.47 -10.71
C LEU A 216 1.83 6.27 -9.64
N VAL A 217 2.94 7.02 -9.71
CA VAL A 217 4.02 6.97 -8.71
C VAL A 217 3.53 7.50 -7.35
N GLY A 218 2.82 8.63 -7.34
CA GLY A 218 2.38 9.28 -6.10
C GLY A 218 1.32 8.51 -5.32
N THR A 219 0.45 7.76 -6.01
CA THR A 219 -0.53 6.90 -5.35
C THR A 219 0.07 5.60 -4.84
N THR A 220 1.13 5.09 -5.49
CA THR A 220 1.75 3.80 -5.14
C THR A 220 2.78 3.92 -4.02
N ILE A 221 3.33 5.11 -3.78
CA ILE A 221 4.33 5.35 -2.73
C ILE A 221 3.80 6.46 -1.84
N ALA A 222 2.83 6.12 -1.00
CA ALA A 222 2.18 7.08 -0.13
C ALA A 222 2.93 7.22 1.23
N PRO A 223 3.11 8.44 1.77
CA PRO A 223 3.90 8.63 2.99
C PRO A 223 3.38 7.93 4.23
N TRP A 224 2.06 7.79 4.38
CA TRP A 224 1.42 7.15 5.52
C TRP A 224 1.88 5.70 5.73
N GLN A 225 2.18 4.99 4.63
CA GLN A 225 2.60 3.59 4.68
C GLN A 225 3.92 3.40 5.43
N PHE A 226 4.84 4.36 5.36
CA PHE A 226 6.12 4.28 6.05
C PHE A 226 5.98 4.31 7.56
N PHE A 227 5.09 5.16 8.07
CA PHE A 227 4.76 5.22 9.49
C PHE A 227 4.09 3.94 9.96
N TYR A 228 3.08 3.48 9.22
CA TYR A 228 2.34 2.27 9.57
C TYR A 228 3.22 1.01 9.52
N LEU A 229 4.03 0.87 8.48
CA LEU A 229 4.96 -0.25 8.32
C LEU A 229 5.95 -0.34 9.48
N GLN A 230 6.58 0.78 9.81
CA GLN A 230 7.56 0.84 10.91
C GLN A 230 6.89 0.53 12.23
N ALA A 231 5.75 1.15 12.54
CA ALA A 231 4.96 0.87 13.73
C ALA A 231 4.54 -0.61 13.82
N GLY A 232 4.12 -1.22 12.69
CA GLY A 232 3.73 -2.62 12.63
C GLY A 232 4.85 -3.60 13.01
N PHE A 233 6.10 -3.35 12.59
CA PHE A 233 7.25 -4.14 13.03
C PHE A 233 7.58 -3.93 14.51
N VAL A 234 7.40 -2.71 15.03
CA VAL A 234 7.57 -2.40 16.44
C VAL A 234 6.52 -3.09 17.30
N GLU A 235 5.22 -2.99 16.94
CA GLU A 235 4.13 -3.68 17.64
C GLU A 235 4.30 -5.20 17.66
N LYS A 236 4.75 -5.75 16.52
CA LYS A 236 5.05 -7.18 16.41
C LYS A 236 6.30 -7.61 17.18
N LYS A 237 7.03 -6.67 17.75
CA LYS A 237 8.27 -6.88 18.52
C LYS A 237 9.33 -7.65 17.73
N VAL A 238 9.45 -7.35 16.43
CA VAL A 238 10.44 -7.94 15.54
C VAL A 238 11.81 -7.33 15.84
N GLY A 239 12.76 -8.17 16.26
CA GLY A 239 14.10 -7.69 16.61
C GLY A 239 15.16 -7.90 15.50
N PRO A 240 16.40 -7.38 15.68
CA PRO A 240 17.46 -7.40 14.65
C PRO A 240 17.81 -8.80 14.13
N ARG A 241 17.65 -9.85 14.97
CA ARG A 241 17.88 -11.24 14.55
C ARG A 241 16.88 -11.73 13.49
N GLN A 242 15.72 -11.10 13.40
CA GLN A 242 14.64 -11.43 12.48
C GLN A 242 14.59 -10.48 11.26
N TYR A 243 15.55 -9.55 11.16
CA TYR A 243 15.62 -8.61 10.05
C TYR A 243 15.62 -9.27 8.66
N PRO A 244 16.31 -10.41 8.39
CA PRO A 244 16.21 -11.06 7.08
C PRO A 244 14.79 -11.48 6.71
N GLN A 245 13.96 -11.86 7.69
CA GLN A 245 12.56 -12.22 7.48
C GLN A 245 11.70 -10.98 7.23
N ALA A 246 11.93 -9.90 7.99
CA ALA A 246 11.25 -8.61 7.77
C ALA A 246 11.54 -8.05 6.37
N ARG A 247 12.81 -8.12 5.93
CA ARG A 247 13.21 -7.74 4.58
C ARG A 247 12.55 -8.58 3.49
N ALA A 248 12.37 -9.89 3.72
CA ALA A 248 11.68 -10.77 2.79
C ALA A 248 10.17 -10.46 2.74
N ASP A 249 9.55 -10.12 3.88
CA ASP A 249 8.15 -9.72 3.99
C ASP A 249 7.89 -8.45 3.15
N VAL A 250 8.70 -7.42 3.30
CA VAL A 250 8.62 -6.19 2.51
C VAL A 250 8.81 -6.47 1.02
N LEU A 251 9.80 -7.29 0.64
CA LEU A 251 10.03 -7.62 -0.77
C LEU A 251 8.81 -8.33 -1.40
N VAL A 252 8.25 -9.30 -0.69
CA VAL A 252 7.05 -10.02 -1.15
C VAL A 252 5.85 -9.07 -1.22
N GLY A 253 5.70 -8.18 -0.23
CA GLY A 253 4.68 -7.14 -0.19
C GLY A 253 4.76 -6.24 -1.42
N SER A 254 5.91 -5.61 -1.66
CA SER A 254 6.12 -4.69 -2.78
C SER A 254 5.88 -5.36 -4.14
N ILE A 255 6.33 -6.62 -4.32
CA ILE A 255 6.08 -7.37 -5.56
C ILE A 255 4.59 -7.71 -5.70
N SER A 256 3.93 -8.18 -4.63
CA SER A 256 2.50 -8.54 -4.69
C SER A 256 1.61 -7.33 -5.00
N CYS A 257 1.92 -6.17 -4.43
CA CYS A 257 1.25 -4.90 -4.73
C CYS A 257 1.34 -4.59 -6.23
N MET A 258 2.55 -4.58 -6.79
CA MET A 258 2.76 -4.25 -8.21
C MET A 258 2.16 -5.27 -9.17
N VAL A 259 2.08 -6.53 -8.78
CA VAL A 259 1.35 -7.55 -9.54
C VAL A 259 -0.14 -7.21 -9.64
N ILE A 260 -0.74 -6.76 -8.54
CA ILE A 260 -2.15 -6.34 -8.53
C ILE A 260 -2.34 -5.11 -9.44
N VAL A 261 -1.48 -4.10 -9.32
CA VAL A 261 -1.49 -2.90 -10.19
C VAL A 261 -1.40 -3.30 -11.67
N PHE A 262 -0.48 -4.21 -12.01
CA PHE A 262 -0.34 -4.75 -13.37
C PHE A 262 -1.66 -5.33 -13.88
N PHE A 263 -2.33 -6.17 -13.09
CA PHE A 263 -3.59 -6.80 -13.53
C PHE A 263 -4.74 -5.80 -13.67
N ILE A 264 -4.80 -4.76 -12.83
CA ILE A 264 -5.80 -3.69 -12.95
C ILE A 264 -5.58 -2.92 -14.26
N ILE A 265 -4.36 -2.45 -14.52
CA ILE A 265 -4.03 -1.71 -15.75
C ILE A 265 -4.30 -2.57 -16.98
N VAL A 266 -3.86 -3.84 -16.99
CA VAL A 266 -4.06 -4.77 -18.11
C VAL A 266 -5.54 -5.04 -18.38
N CYS A 267 -6.35 -5.24 -17.34
CA CYS A 267 -7.78 -5.43 -17.45
C CYS A 267 -8.44 -4.22 -18.15
N CYS A 268 -8.14 -3.02 -17.68
CA CYS A 268 -8.69 -1.78 -18.22
C CYS A 268 -8.17 -1.47 -19.64
N ALA A 269 -6.90 -1.77 -19.91
CA ALA A 269 -6.31 -1.62 -21.25
C ALA A 269 -6.97 -2.55 -22.27
N ALA A 270 -7.18 -3.81 -21.92
CA ALA A 270 -7.79 -4.81 -22.82
C ALA A 270 -9.28 -4.57 -23.08
N THR A 271 -9.97 -3.81 -22.23
CA THR A 271 -11.41 -3.58 -22.30
C THR A 271 -11.72 -2.12 -22.61
N LEU A 272 -11.49 -1.22 -21.68
CA LEU A 272 -11.89 0.18 -21.75
C LEU A 272 -11.14 0.93 -22.85
N TRP A 273 -9.80 0.82 -22.87
CA TRP A 273 -8.99 1.47 -23.90
C TRP A 273 -9.28 0.91 -25.30
N ALA A 274 -9.37 -0.42 -25.43
CA ALA A 274 -9.64 -1.10 -26.68
C ALA A 274 -11.02 -0.76 -27.27
N SER A 275 -12.01 -0.48 -26.42
CA SER A 275 -13.38 -0.09 -26.83
C SER A 275 -13.58 1.43 -26.93
N GLY A 276 -12.56 2.24 -26.69
CA GLY A 276 -12.61 3.69 -26.80
C GLY A 276 -13.22 4.41 -25.59
N HIS A 277 -13.53 3.71 -24.49
CA HIS A 277 -14.04 4.29 -23.24
C HIS A 277 -12.89 4.87 -22.42
N ARG A 278 -12.46 6.09 -22.75
CA ARG A 278 -11.30 6.75 -22.15
C ARG A 278 -11.64 7.72 -21.02
N ASP A 279 -12.88 8.19 -20.98
CA ASP A 279 -13.37 9.19 -20.00
C ASP A 279 -13.86 8.53 -18.71
N ILE A 280 -13.04 7.64 -18.14
CA ILE A 280 -13.29 7.00 -16.85
C ILE A 280 -12.63 7.84 -15.78
N THR A 281 -13.42 8.32 -14.82
CA THR A 281 -12.97 9.21 -13.74
C THR A 281 -12.71 8.47 -12.43
N ASP A 282 -13.33 7.30 -12.25
CA ASP A 282 -13.17 6.50 -11.02
C ASP A 282 -13.32 4.99 -11.25
N ALA A 283 -12.91 4.21 -10.26
CA ALA A 283 -12.91 2.75 -10.30
C ALA A 283 -14.33 2.14 -10.36
N ALA A 284 -15.35 2.84 -9.84
CA ALA A 284 -16.73 2.34 -9.89
C ALA A 284 -17.31 2.44 -11.31
N GLN A 285 -17.01 3.53 -12.01
CA GLN A 285 -17.36 3.65 -13.45
C GLN A 285 -16.68 2.57 -14.27
N ALA A 286 -15.41 2.26 -13.97
CA ALA A 286 -14.70 1.17 -14.62
C ALA A 286 -15.38 -0.19 -14.38
N ALA A 287 -15.76 -0.50 -13.16
CA ALA A 287 -16.45 -1.74 -12.84
C ALA A 287 -17.77 -1.89 -13.62
N GLN A 288 -18.53 -0.81 -13.76
CA GLN A 288 -19.77 -0.78 -14.54
C GLN A 288 -19.50 -0.93 -16.04
N ALA A 289 -18.50 -0.25 -16.57
CA ALA A 289 -18.12 -0.31 -17.98
C ALA A 289 -17.52 -1.66 -18.39
N LEU A 290 -16.93 -2.41 -17.45
CA LEU A 290 -16.42 -3.76 -17.68
C LEU A 290 -17.54 -4.79 -17.91
N ILE A 291 -18.73 -4.60 -17.35
CA ILE A 291 -19.85 -5.56 -17.44
C ILE A 291 -20.20 -5.88 -18.91
N PRO A 292 -20.47 -4.91 -19.80
CA PRO A 292 -20.77 -5.21 -21.20
C PRO A 292 -19.55 -5.66 -22.01
N LEU A 293 -18.31 -5.35 -21.60
CA LEU A 293 -17.09 -5.61 -22.35
C LEU A 293 -16.44 -6.96 -22.03
N ALA A 294 -16.35 -7.30 -20.74
CA ALA A 294 -15.71 -8.51 -20.24
C ALA A 294 -16.68 -9.47 -19.53
N GLY A 295 -17.98 -9.14 -19.52
CA GLY A 295 -19.04 -9.92 -18.88
C GLY A 295 -19.30 -9.55 -17.42
N LYS A 296 -20.49 -9.97 -16.92
CA LYS A 296 -20.93 -9.64 -15.54
C LYS A 296 -19.94 -10.08 -14.47
N GLY A 297 -19.26 -11.22 -14.67
CA GLY A 297 -18.30 -11.75 -13.72
C GLY A 297 -17.10 -10.81 -13.50
N ALA A 298 -16.54 -10.25 -14.57
CA ALA A 298 -15.40 -9.33 -14.49
C ALA A 298 -15.77 -8.04 -13.74
N GLY A 299 -16.90 -7.42 -14.07
CA GLY A 299 -17.36 -6.20 -13.41
C GLY A 299 -17.66 -6.43 -11.92
N ILE A 300 -18.30 -7.54 -11.56
CA ILE A 300 -18.60 -7.91 -10.16
C ILE A 300 -17.30 -8.16 -9.38
N LEU A 301 -16.34 -8.89 -9.95
CA LEU A 301 -15.04 -9.14 -9.30
C LEU A 301 -14.26 -7.85 -9.12
N PHE A 302 -14.32 -6.95 -10.09
CA PHE A 302 -13.66 -5.64 -9.99
C PHE A 302 -14.31 -4.79 -8.88
N ALA A 303 -15.64 -4.71 -8.83
CA ALA A 303 -16.38 -4.01 -7.78
C ALA A 303 -16.14 -4.61 -6.39
N PHE A 304 -16.06 -5.94 -6.30
CA PHE A 304 -15.72 -6.64 -5.07
C PHE A 304 -14.28 -6.33 -4.61
N GLY A 305 -13.34 -6.29 -5.56
CA GLY A 305 -11.96 -5.87 -5.28
C GLY A 305 -11.90 -4.44 -4.75
N LEU A 306 -12.66 -3.50 -5.34
CA LEU A 306 -12.75 -2.12 -4.86
C LEU A 306 -13.34 -2.04 -3.45
N LEU A 307 -14.40 -2.80 -3.16
CA LEU A 307 -14.98 -2.87 -1.82
C LEU A 307 -13.97 -3.38 -0.79
N ASN A 308 -13.27 -4.48 -1.11
CA ASN A 308 -12.23 -5.03 -0.26
C ASN A 308 -11.11 -4.01 -0.01
N ALA A 309 -10.60 -3.38 -1.06
CA ALA A 309 -9.56 -2.37 -0.99
C ALA A 309 -9.96 -1.20 -0.08
N SER A 310 -11.16 -0.66 -0.30
CA SER A 310 -11.70 0.46 0.48
C SER A 310 -11.90 0.11 1.95
N LEU A 311 -12.44 -1.06 2.28
CA LEU A 311 -12.61 -1.51 3.67
C LEU A 311 -11.27 -1.74 4.36
N PHE A 312 -10.31 -2.31 3.63
CA PHE A 312 -8.98 -2.58 4.12
C PHE A 312 -8.22 -1.28 4.42
N ALA A 313 -8.21 -0.34 3.47
CA ALA A 313 -7.56 0.96 3.64
C ALA A 313 -8.29 1.84 4.68
N ALA A 314 -9.63 1.85 4.72
CA ALA A 314 -10.40 2.53 5.75
C ALA A 314 -10.10 2.01 7.18
N SER A 315 -9.60 0.77 7.31
CA SER A 315 -9.15 0.22 8.59
C SER A 315 -7.75 0.70 8.98
N ILE A 316 -6.83 0.84 8.01
CA ILE A 316 -5.41 1.08 8.25
C ILE A 316 -5.03 2.56 8.24
N LEU A 317 -5.60 3.37 7.33
CA LEU A 317 -5.27 4.80 7.26
C LEU A 317 -5.51 5.55 8.57
N PRO A 318 -6.66 5.38 9.25
CA PRO A 318 -6.86 6.01 10.57
C PRO A 318 -5.89 5.48 11.63
N LEU A 319 -5.45 4.20 11.55
CA LEU A 319 -4.43 3.64 12.44
C LEU A 319 -3.07 4.30 12.21
N SER A 320 -2.66 4.41 10.94
CA SER A 320 -1.41 5.10 10.58
C SER A 320 -1.37 6.52 11.15
N THR A 321 -2.43 7.29 10.92
CA THR A 321 -2.52 8.67 11.43
C THR A 321 -2.49 8.70 12.96
N ALA A 322 -3.16 7.77 13.64
CA ALA A 322 -3.13 7.68 15.10
C ALA A 322 -1.71 7.37 15.60
N HIS A 323 -0.95 6.48 14.93
CA HIS A 323 0.46 6.24 15.21
C HIS A 323 1.30 7.50 15.00
N VAL A 324 1.19 8.16 13.83
CA VAL A 324 1.94 9.39 13.52
C VAL A 324 1.79 10.43 14.63
N ILE A 325 0.56 10.66 15.09
CA ILE A 325 0.26 11.69 16.10
C ILE A 325 0.67 11.24 17.51
N CYS A 326 0.33 10.02 17.91
CA CYS A 326 0.62 9.55 19.27
C CYS A 326 2.14 9.42 19.48
N GLU A 327 2.86 8.79 18.57
CA GLU A 327 4.31 8.68 18.62
C GLU A 327 4.96 10.07 18.61
N GLY A 328 4.55 10.95 17.68
CA GLY A 328 5.10 12.29 17.55
C GLY A 328 4.84 13.19 18.76
N LEU A 329 3.78 12.96 19.52
CA LEU A 329 3.48 13.67 20.78
C LEU A 329 3.92 12.94 22.05
N GLY A 330 4.36 11.67 21.92
CA GLY A 330 4.79 10.85 23.07
C GLY A 330 3.65 10.25 23.85
N PHE A 331 2.51 9.98 23.21
CA PHE A 331 1.41 9.23 23.78
C PHE A 331 1.53 7.74 23.47
N GLU A 332 0.91 6.90 24.31
CA GLU A 332 0.79 5.47 24.05
C GLU A 332 0.07 5.20 22.72
N ALA A 333 0.67 4.38 21.88
CA ALA A 333 0.16 3.97 20.59
C ALA A 333 0.22 2.44 20.44
N GLY A 334 -0.72 1.88 19.68
CA GLY A 334 -0.74 0.46 19.36
C GLY A 334 -2.05 -0.26 19.69
N ILE A 335 -2.34 -1.30 18.88
CA ILE A 335 -3.60 -2.05 18.96
C ILE A 335 -3.66 -2.96 20.19
N ASP A 336 -2.52 -3.40 20.72
CA ASP A 336 -2.46 -4.28 21.89
C ASP A 336 -2.74 -3.56 23.23
N HIS A 337 -2.78 -2.23 23.23
CA HIS A 337 -3.16 -1.44 24.39
C HIS A 337 -4.68 -1.43 24.57
N LYS A 338 -5.13 -1.48 25.83
CA LYS A 338 -6.55 -1.30 26.12
C LYS A 338 -7.00 0.13 25.86
N PHE A 339 -8.27 0.31 25.52
CA PHE A 339 -8.85 1.63 25.27
C PHE A 339 -8.54 2.66 26.39
N ASN A 340 -8.54 2.24 27.64
CA ASN A 340 -8.22 3.12 28.77
C ASN A 340 -6.74 3.50 28.88
N GLU A 341 -5.84 2.71 28.31
CA GLU A 341 -4.39 2.93 28.31
C GLU A 341 -3.99 3.87 27.16
N ALA A 342 -4.56 3.68 25.95
CA ALA A 342 -4.29 4.48 24.75
C ALA A 342 -5.51 5.28 24.29
N ARG A 343 -6.12 6.08 25.17
CA ARG A 343 -7.37 6.83 24.88
C ARG A 343 -7.23 7.79 23.70
N ILE A 344 -6.08 8.44 23.58
CA ILE A 344 -5.83 9.42 22.50
C ILE A 344 -5.74 8.69 21.18
N PHE A 345 -5.02 7.56 21.11
CA PHE A 345 -4.89 6.73 19.93
C PHE A 345 -6.25 6.26 19.40
N TYR A 346 -7.06 5.63 20.25
CA TYR A 346 -8.40 5.18 19.86
C TYR A 346 -9.38 6.32 19.61
N GLY A 347 -9.22 7.45 20.31
CA GLY A 347 -9.99 8.66 20.08
C GLY A 347 -9.74 9.25 18.70
N LEU A 348 -8.48 9.36 18.29
CA LEU A 348 -8.07 9.80 16.94
C LEU A 348 -8.58 8.84 15.85
N TYR A 349 -8.38 7.53 16.07
CA TYR A 349 -8.88 6.50 15.17
C TYR A 349 -10.39 6.62 14.94
N THR A 350 -11.16 6.73 16.03
CA THR A 350 -12.62 6.89 15.98
C THR A 350 -13.01 8.20 15.30
N ALA A 351 -12.36 9.31 15.63
CA ALA A 351 -12.67 10.61 15.05
C ALA A 351 -12.45 10.62 13.53
N LEU A 352 -11.35 10.05 13.04
CA LEU A 352 -11.06 9.96 11.60
C LEU A 352 -12.11 9.14 10.85
N ILE A 353 -12.55 8.00 11.41
CA ILE A 353 -13.61 7.17 10.83
C ILE A 353 -14.94 7.94 10.79
N VAL A 354 -15.32 8.56 11.91
CA VAL A 354 -16.62 9.27 12.02
C VAL A 354 -16.64 10.49 11.09
N ILE A 355 -15.56 11.26 11.04
CA ILE A 355 -15.46 12.43 10.16
C ILE A 355 -15.43 11.99 8.70
N GLY A 356 -14.59 11.00 8.35
CA GLY A 356 -14.47 10.50 6.99
C GLY A 356 -15.77 9.93 6.45
N ALA A 357 -16.41 9.02 7.19
CA ALA A 357 -17.71 8.47 6.83
C ALA A 357 -18.80 9.55 6.81
N GLY A 358 -18.80 10.48 7.79
CA GLY A 358 -19.76 11.58 7.88
C GLY A 358 -19.72 12.49 6.65
N ILE A 359 -18.52 12.85 6.16
CA ILE A 359 -18.36 13.69 4.95
C ILE A 359 -18.97 13.00 3.73
N VAL A 360 -18.78 11.68 3.55
CA VAL A 360 -19.35 10.93 2.41
C VAL A 360 -20.88 10.90 2.44
N LEU A 361 -21.46 10.90 3.62
CA LEU A 361 -22.93 10.90 3.77
C LEU A 361 -23.56 12.25 3.44
N LEU A 362 -22.81 13.34 3.42
CA LEU A 362 -23.34 14.64 3.02
C LEU A 362 -23.87 14.60 1.58
N PRO A 363 -25.07 15.17 1.31
CA PRO A 363 -25.74 15.05 0.00
C PRO A 363 -24.96 15.67 -1.18
N ARG A 364 -24.11 16.66 -0.92
CA ARG A 364 -23.36 17.42 -1.93
C ARG A 364 -21.88 17.52 -1.62
N ALA A 365 -21.32 16.52 -0.94
CA ALA A 365 -19.89 16.49 -0.66
C ALA A 365 -19.09 16.48 -1.97
N PRO A 366 -18.07 17.33 -2.10
CA PRO A 366 -17.24 17.37 -3.30
C PRO A 366 -16.19 16.26 -3.28
N LEU A 367 -16.63 14.99 -3.29
CA LEU A 367 -15.78 13.83 -3.07
C LEU A 367 -14.60 13.75 -4.04
N TRP A 368 -14.81 14.11 -5.31
CA TRP A 368 -13.75 14.14 -6.31
C TRP A 368 -12.67 15.19 -6.00
N LYS A 369 -13.04 16.36 -5.44
CA LYS A 369 -12.07 17.38 -5.02
C LYS A 369 -11.26 16.89 -3.83
N ILE A 370 -11.90 16.18 -2.90
CA ILE A 370 -11.23 15.60 -1.73
C ILE A 370 -10.24 14.52 -2.18
N LEU A 371 -10.62 13.66 -3.12
CA LEU A 371 -9.74 12.66 -3.71
C LEU A 371 -8.51 13.31 -4.37
N ILE A 372 -8.70 14.35 -5.20
CA ILE A 372 -7.57 15.07 -5.82
C ILE A 372 -6.69 15.72 -4.74
N PHE A 373 -7.30 16.34 -3.74
CA PHE A 373 -6.57 16.95 -2.63
C PHE A 373 -5.72 15.93 -1.88
N SER A 374 -6.24 14.72 -1.61
CA SER A 374 -5.48 13.66 -0.94
C SER A 374 -4.27 13.22 -1.77
N GLN A 375 -4.42 13.02 -3.08
CA GLN A 375 -3.33 12.60 -3.97
C GLN A 375 -2.24 13.68 -4.12
N VAL A 376 -2.65 14.94 -4.32
CA VAL A 376 -1.70 16.07 -4.35
C VAL A 376 -1.01 16.23 -3.00
N GLY A 377 -1.76 16.09 -1.90
CA GLY A 377 -1.23 16.14 -0.54
C GLY A 377 -0.21 15.05 -0.27
N ASN A 378 -0.49 13.79 -0.66
CA ASN A 378 0.47 12.69 -0.59
C ASN A 378 1.75 13.02 -1.35
N GLY A 379 1.64 13.51 -2.59
CA GLY A 379 2.78 13.90 -3.41
C GLY A 379 3.64 15.01 -2.82
N LEU A 380 3.05 15.97 -2.12
CA LEU A 380 3.77 17.05 -1.44
C LEU A 380 4.40 16.60 -0.11
N TRP A 381 3.74 15.71 0.61
CA TRP A 381 4.21 15.18 1.90
C TRP A 381 5.34 14.16 1.72
N LEU A 382 5.30 13.37 0.64
CA LEU A 382 6.23 12.29 0.35
C LEU A 382 7.71 12.70 0.39
N PRO A 383 8.18 13.75 -0.31
CA PRO A 383 9.59 14.15 -0.27
C PRO A 383 10.08 14.48 1.14
N VAL A 384 9.24 15.11 1.94
CA VAL A 384 9.57 15.49 3.33
C VAL A 384 9.84 14.24 4.16
N VAL A 385 8.94 13.26 4.09
CA VAL A 385 9.05 12.01 4.87
C VAL A 385 10.26 11.19 4.41
N VAL A 386 10.46 11.02 3.10
CA VAL A 386 11.58 10.23 2.57
C VAL A 386 12.93 10.85 2.89
N ILE A 387 13.05 12.18 2.92
CA ILE A 387 14.28 12.85 3.37
C ILE A 387 14.57 12.52 4.84
N PHE A 388 13.57 12.56 5.74
CA PHE A 388 13.78 12.15 7.13
C PHE A 388 14.20 10.68 7.24
N ILE A 389 13.58 9.78 6.49
CA ILE A 389 13.95 8.37 6.44
C ILE A 389 15.42 8.21 6.05
N LEU A 390 15.87 8.88 4.97
CA LEU A 390 17.25 8.82 4.50
C LEU A 390 18.24 9.39 5.50
N LEU A 391 17.91 10.47 6.18
CA LEU A 391 18.76 11.06 7.20
C LEU A 391 18.88 10.15 8.43
N LEU A 392 17.77 9.55 8.88
CA LEU A 392 17.73 8.66 10.04
C LEU A 392 18.47 7.35 9.78
N VAL A 393 18.18 6.67 8.66
CA VAL A 393 18.76 5.35 8.35
C VAL A 393 20.28 5.37 8.18
N ASN A 394 20.87 6.54 7.87
CA ASN A 394 22.31 6.71 7.73
C ASN A 394 23.03 7.16 9.02
N ARG A 395 22.30 7.40 10.12
CA ARG A 395 22.92 7.72 11.41
C ARG A 395 23.47 6.47 12.08
N ARG A 396 24.79 6.37 12.20
CA ARG A 396 25.47 5.25 12.88
C ARG A 396 25.13 5.14 14.36
N GLU A 397 24.90 6.25 15.02
CA GLU A 397 24.50 6.29 16.43
C GLU A 397 23.15 5.58 16.66
N LEU A 398 22.26 5.66 15.68
CA LEU A 398 20.92 5.06 15.71
C LEU A 398 20.92 3.63 15.18
N MET A 399 21.59 3.40 14.03
CA MET A 399 21.47 2.16 13.25
C MET A 399 22.66 1.19 13.44
N GLY A 400 23.76 1.63 14.06
CA GLY A 400 24.96 0.80 14.22
C GLY A 400 25.48 0.29 12.86
N ASP A 401 25.59 -1.04 12.75
CA ASP A 401 26.03 -1.72 11.52
C ASP A 401 24.92 -1.85 10.45
N TYR A 402 23.70 -1.44 10.78
CA TYR A 402 22.52 -1.51 9.88
C TYR A 402 22.32 -0.24 9.05
N VAL A 403 23.29 0.67 8.98
CA VAL A 403 23.26 1.82 8.06
C VAL A 403 23.22 1.36 6.60
N ASN A 404 22.77 2.23 5.71
CA ASN A 404 22.78 1.94 4.27
C ASN A 404 24.22 1.70 3.76
N THR A 405 24.36 0.70 2.88
CA THR A 405 25.57 0.56 2.08
C THR A 405 25.62 1.67 1.02
N THR A 406 26.81 1.97 0.49
CA THR A 406 26.96 3.00 -0.57
C THR A 406 26.07 2.72 -1.78
N ALA A 407 26.01 1.47 -2.23
CA ALA A 407 25.15 1.07 -3.36
C ALA A 407 23.67 1.29 -3.05
N PHE A 408 23.22 0.92 -1.84
CA PHE A 408 21.84 1.11 -1.41
C PHE A 408 21.49 2.60 -1.30
N ASN A 409 22.42 3.42 -0.78
CA ASN A 409 22.25 4.88 -0.73
C ASN A 409 22.12 5.50 -2.12
N ILE A 410 22.90 5.06 -3.10
CA ILE A 410 22.80 5.57 -4.49
C ILE A 410 21.38 5.31 -5.02
N VAL A 411 20.87 4.08 -4.88
CA VAL A 411 19.52 3.73 -5.33
C VAL A 411 18.46 4.53 -4.55
N ALA A 412 18.58 4.62 -3.24
CA ALA A 412 17.63 5.33 -2.40
C ALA A 412 17.58 6.85 -2.71
N TRP A 413 18.74 7.50 -2.88
CA TRP A 413 18.79 8.91 -3.28
C TRP A 413 18.29 9.14 -4.70
N ALA A 414 18.64 8.27 -5.67
CA ALA A 414 18.11 8.35 -7.02
C ALA A 414 16.58 8.25 -7.04
N THR A 415 16.03 7.27 -6.31
CA THR A 415 14.58 7.12 -6.10
C THR A 415 13.99 8.40 -5.51
N THR A 416 14.56 8.92 -4.44
CA THR A 416 14.07 10.13 -3.76
C THR A 416 14.08 11.35 -4.68
N ILE A 417 15.15 11.56 -5.44
CA ILE A 417 15.26 12.69 -6.39
C ILE A 417 14.19 12.59 -7.48
N ILE A 418 13.97 11.38 -8.02
CA ILE A 418 12.91 11.15 -9.02
C ILE A 418 11.55 11.47 -8.41
N MET A 419 11.27 10.98 -7.20
CA MET A 419 10.00 11.24 -6.50
C MET A 419 9.79 12.73 -6.21
N ILE A 420 10.84 13.46 -5.80
CA ILE A 420 10.79 14.91 -5.61
C ILE A 420 10.48 15.62 -6.94
N ALA A 421 11.15 15.25 -8.02
CA ALA A 421 10.91 15.84 -9.34
C ALA A 421 9.48 15.62 -9.80
N LEU A 422 8.94 14.41 -9.63
CA LEU A 422 7.55 14.08 -9.95
C LEU A 422 6.56 14.84 -9.06
N ALA A 423 6.82 14.95 -7.76
CA ALA A 423 5.99 15.73 -6.83
C ALA A 423 5.96 17.22 -7.20
N MET A 424 7.09 17.80 -7.65
CA MET A 424 7.14 19.18 -8.14
C MET A 424 6.30 19.37 -9.40
N VAL A 425 6.28 18.38 -10.32
CA VAL A 425 5.43 18.42 -11.52
C VAL A 425 3.95 18.40 -11.12
N LEU A 426 3.53 17.54 -10.20
CA LEU A 426 2.15 17.52 -9.69
C LEU A 426 1.78 18.84 -9.00
N GLY A 427 2.64 19.33 -8.12
CA GLY A 427 2.44 20.59 -7.41
C GLY A 427 2.28 21.78 -8.37
N TYR A 428 3.15 21.89 -9.38
CA TYR A 428 3.07 22.92 -10.42
C TYR A 428 1.74 22.84 -11.19
N GLN A 429 1.33 21.65 -11.59
CA GLN A 429 0.09 21.45 -12.34
C GLN A 429 -1.15 21.73 -11.50
N GLY A 430 -1.16 21.30 -10.22
CA GLY A 430 -2.24 21.63 -9.29
C GLY A 430 -2.41 23.15 -9.13
N ILE A 431 -1.29 23.89 -8.98
CA ILE A 431 -1.29 25.34 -8.91
C ILE A 431 -1.74 25.96 -10.25
N ALA A 432 -1.23 25.47 -11.38
CA ALA A 432 -1.59 25.97 -12.71
C ALA A 432 -3.08 25.80 -13.01
N GLN A 433 -3.68 24.67 -12.64
CA GLN A 433 -5.13 24.45 -12.78
C GLN A 433 -5.97 25.35 -11.86
N MET A 434 -5.47 25.69 -10.68
CA MET A 434 -6.14 26.64 -9.78
C MET A 434 -6.11 28.07 -10.32
N LEU A 435 -5.00 28.47 -10.98
CA LEU A 435 -4.81 29.80 -11.55
C LEU A 435 -5.49 29.98 -12.92
N HIS A 436 -5.59 28.88 -13.68
CA HIS A 436 -6.21 28.87 -15.01
C HIS A 436 -7.24 27.73 -15.07
N PRO A 437 -8.41 27.89 -14.39
CA PRO A 437 -9.47 26.91 -14.50
C PRO A 437 -9.90 26.80 -15.96
N ALA A 438 -9.95 25.56 -16.48
CA ALA A 438 -10.48 25.30 -17.82
C ALA A 438 -11.90 25.89 -17.92
N PRO A 439 -12.29 26.50 -19.04
CA PRO A 439 -13.64 27.02 -19.21
C PRO A 439 -14.64 25.86 -18.99
N PRO A 440 -15.75 26.13 -18.29
CA PRO A 440 -16.78 25.13 -18.09
C PRO A 440 -17.28 24.66 -19.47
N GLY A 441 -17.07 23.37 -19.77
CA GLY A 441 -17.60 22.70 -20.96
C GLY A 441 -19.10 22.48 -20.91
#